data_da5124e10b7f58e4c3ac7b57abde6e27
#
_entry.id   da5124e10b7f58e4c3ac7b57abde6e27
#
_cell.length_a   1.000
_cell.length_b   1.000
_cell.length_c   1.000
_cell.angle_alpha   90.00
_cell.angle_beta   90.00
_cell.angle_gamma   90.00
#
_symmetry.space_group_name_H-M   'P 1'
#
loop_
_entity.id
_entity.type
_entity.pdbx_description
1 polymer ?
#
loop_
_entity_poly.entity_id
_entity_poly.type
_entity_poly.pdbx_seq_one_letter_code
_entity_poly.pdbx_strand_id
1 'polypeptide(L)'
;QTAYLKNYYPEEFLTANLNSNTIGALDTDKIAILVNDAEKNNIEILPPNINASNFTFNIEENGKIRYGLGAVKGVGEKAAFSIQRDREEKGPYVDFFDFLERVGKGNVNKKVLEALVKAGAFDTMEPNRALLFENIELSLDYVTKFRKNQMTNVSVLGDSLFDDAPAPVVVQEQLGLDGEVVTDEKPKKKGLRKNKVKVVKELVRPEFLQPKEDWNELALLKNEKSVFGYFFTDNPYQTYYARELDGFKVATPLAEIKNEFDYGNTEVFVGAVIEEINWWKSKKGAFVKISDGTSTTEMRMFADFLNDNKDWLKPDSFISMKMKIQPDDNENGYSLSLIQGFSFDQTKQLTLNKIFVGNNEADTQDNVDKFLDVCKKYENRDSENSVILCVPATNTSKTKKVMEINVKVENALFDELKGTFGNDWVKATFKKDIDKVVFPDVNNKKKNKGNYSKPKRSSFSN
;
A
#
# COMPACT_ATOMS: atom_id res chain seq x y z
N GLN A 1 1.62 35.28 20.21
CA GLN A 1 2.86 34.46 20.22
C GLN A 1 2.77 33.33 19.18
N THR A 2 1.70 32.52 19.15
CA THR A 2 1.53 31.37 18.24
C THR A 2 1.58 31.78 16.76
N ALA A 3 0.87 32.84 16.37
CA ALA A 3 0.89 33.35 15.00
C ALA A 3 2.27 33.86 14.58
N TYR A 4 3.01 34.48 15.52
CA TYR A 4 4.38 34.93 15.28
C TYR A 4 5.32 33.74 15.02
N LEU A 5 5.26 32.70 15.87
CA LEU A 5 6.08 31.49 15.68
C LEU A 5 5.75 30.78 14.37
N LYS A 6 4.46 30.61 14.04
CA LYS A 6 4.04 30.00 12.79
C LYS A 6 4.56 30.76 11.55
N ASN A 7 4.69 32.10 11.64
CA ASN A 7 5.12 32.92 10.51
C ASN A 7 6.64 33.04 10.37
N TYR A 8 7.38 33.08 11.46
CA TYR A 8 8.83 33.35 11.44
C TYR A 8 9.69 32.10 11.70
N TYR A 9 9.11 31.04 12.27
CA TYR A 9 9.76 29.78 12.62
C TYR A 9 8.81 28.60 12.31
N PRO A 10 8.39 28.47 11.03
CA PRO A 10 7.33 27.52 10.69
C PRO A 10 7.75 26.06 10.90
N GLU A 11 9.03 25.71 10.63
CA GLU A 11 9.55 24.37 10.80
C GLU A 11 9.59 23.95 12.28
N GLU A 12 10.08 24.84 13.15
CA GLU A 12 10.14 24.61 14.60
C GLU A 12 8.74 24.53 15.20
N PHE A 13 7.84 25.44 14.77
CA PHE A 13 6.45 25.44 15.23
C PHE A 13 5.74 24.15 14.86
N LEU A 14 5.91 23.71 13.61
CA LEU A 14 5.31 22.46 13.10
C LEU A 14 5.90 21.24 13.82
N THR A 15 7.22 21.18 13.95
CA THR A 15 7.92 20.08 14.65
C THR A 15 7.47 19.97 16.11
N ALA A 16 7.28 21.08 16.80
CA ALA A 16 6.77 21.09 18.18
C ALA A 16 5.34 20.53 18.25
N ASN A 17 4.47 20.89 17.30
CA ASN A 17 3.10 20.35 17.22
C ASN A 17 3.08 18.85 16.88
N LEU A 18 3.90 18.38 15.93
CA LEU A 18 4.05 16.96 15.60
C LEU A 18 4.50 16.17 16.83
N ASN A 19 5.48 16.69 17.58
CA ASN A 19 6.00 16.05 18.78
C ASN A 19 4.98 16.00 19.91
N SER A 20 4.13 17.01 20.07
CA SER A 20 3.07 16.99 21.07
C SER A 20 2.02 15.91 20.81
N ASN A 21 1.83 15.49 19.55
CA ASN A 21 0.95 14.39 19.17
C ASN A 21 1.65 13.02 19.08
N THR A 22 2.96 12.98 19.34
CA THR A 22 3.75 11.73 19.40
C THR A 22 3.99 11.31 20.84
N ILE A 23 4.24 12.28 21.74
CA ILE A 23 4.61 12.03 23.13
C ILE A 23 3.34 11.74 23.95
N GLY A 24 3.36 10.63 24.70
CA GLY A 24 2.26 10.19 25.56
C GLY A 24 1.26 9.32 24.85
N ALA A 25 0.37 9.88 24.05
CA ALA A 25 -0.60 9.15 23.25
C ALA A 25 -0.43 9.52 21.78
N LEU A 26 -0.03 8.54 20.96
CA LEU A 26 0.13 8.74 19.51
C LEU A 26 -1.22 9.04 18.86
N ASP A 27 -1.35 10.23 18.27
CA ASP A 27 -2.53 10.68 17.51
C ASP A 27 -2.17 10.80 16.01
N THR A 28 -2.33 9.70 15.30
CA THR A 28 -1.99 9.63 13.86
C THR A 28 -2.86 10.54 13.00
N ASP A 29 -4.12 10.80 13.39
CA ASP A 29 -5.02 11.62 12.62
C ASP A 29 -4.61 13.10 12.67
N LYS A 30 -4.20 13.57 13.86
CA LYS A 30 -3.65 14.92 13.99
C LYS A 30 -2.29 15.06 13.31
N ILE A 31 -1.44 14.02 13.37
CA ILE A 31 -0.18 14.01 12.64
C ILE A 31 -0.44 14.13 11.14
N ALA A 32 -1.41 13.39 10.58
CA ALA A 32 -1.80 13.49 9.17
C ALA A 32 -2.21 14.92 8.76
N ILE A 33 -3.00 15.60 9.61
CA ILE A 33 -3.41 16.99 9.36
C ILE A 33 -2.20 17.92 9.35
N LEU A 34 -1.26 17.74 10.28
CA LEU A 34 -0.04 18.55 10.37
C LEU A 34 0.92 18.30 9.20
N VAL A 35 1.03 17.05 8.72
CA VAL A 35 1.81 16.70 7.53
C VAL A 35 1.22 17.37 6.28
N ASN A 36 -0.09 17.36 6.12
CA ASN A 36 -0.78 18.09 5.05
C ASN A 36 -0.56 19.62 5.16
N ASP A 37 -0.53 20.19 6.38
CA ASP A 37 -0.24 21.61 6.58
C ASP A 37 1.23 21.93 6.23
N ALA A 38 2.17 21.01 6.51
CA ALA A 38 3.56 21.11 6.08
C ALA A 38 3.69 21.24 4.56
N GLU A 39 3.06 20.33 3.85
CA GLU A 39 3.09 20.24 2.39
C GLU A 39 2.56 21.52 1.72
N LYS A 40 1.43 22.04 2.23
CA LYS A 40 0.84 23.32 1.79
C LYS A 40 1.74 24.53 2.04
N ASN A 41 2.60 24.45 3.04
CA ASN A 41 3.58 25.50 3.39
C ASN A 41 4.98 25.24 2.80
N ASN A 42 5.12 24.26 1.90
CA ASN A 42 6.39 23.83 1.28
C ASN A 42 7.45 23.39 2.31
N ILE A 43 7.03 22.82 3.44
CA ILE A 43 7.91 22.22 4.43
C ILE A 43 7.97 20.73 4.15
N GLU A 44 9.15 20.25 3.79
CA GLU A 44 9.35 18.85 3.44
C GLU A 44 9.50 17.98 4.70
N ILE A 45 8.68 16.93 4.80
CA ILE A 45 8.81 15.91 5.83
C ILE A 45 9.44 14.67 5.21
N LEU A 46 10.63 14.31 5.72
CA LEU A 46 11.38 13.15 5.26
C LEU A 46 10.88 11.86 5.94
N PRO A 47 10.88 10.70 5.24
CA PRO A 47 10.47 9.43 5.82
C PRO A 47 11.37 9.03 7.00
N PRO A 48 10.91 8.13 7.88
CA PRO A 48 11.75 7.62 8.95
C PRO A 48 12.97 6.89 8.39
N ASN A 49 14.10 7.03 9.09
CA ASN A 49 15.34 6.37 8.73
C ASN A 49 16.04 5.89 10.01
N ILE A 50 16.44 4.62 10.02
CA ILE A 50 17.05 4.01 11.21
C ILE A 50 18.33 4.71 11.66
N ASN A 51 19.06 5.33 10.72
CA ASN A 51 20.29 6.04 10.97
C ASN A 51 20.14 7.55 11.19
N ALA A 52 18.96 8.14 10.93
CA ALA A 52 18.74 9.58 11.04
C ALA A 52 17.63 9.95 12.03
N SER A 53 16.57 9.13 12.12
CA SER A 53 15.40 9.43 12.95
C SER A 53 15.69 9.29 14.44
N ASN A 54 15.17 10.21 15.21
CA ASN A 54 15.09 10.14 16.67
C ASN A 54 13.73 9.54 17.10
N PHE A 55 13.49 9.45 18.41
CA PHE A 55 12.18 9.09 18.92
C PHE A 55 11.10 10.08 18.44
N THR A 56 11.39 11.38 18.54
CA THR A 56 10.54 12.48 18.08
C THR A 56 10.94 12.95 16.70
N PHE A 57 10.06 13.75 16.06
CA PHE A 57 10.42 14.49 14.86
C PHE A 57 11.58 15.45 15.18
N ASN A 58 12.49 15.61 14.25
CA ASN A 58 13.62 16.53 14.37
C ASN A 58 13.87 17.27 13.05
N ILE A 59 14.36 18.50 13.17
CA ILE A 59 14.75 19.31 12.02
C ILE A 59 16.19 18.97 11.66
N GLU A 60 16.45 18.66 10.39
CA GLU A 60 17.78 18.44 9.85
C GLU A 60 18.44 19.79 9.45
N GLU A 61 19.75 19.79 9.23
CA GLU A 61 20.52 21.00 8.90
C GLU A 61 20.02 21.73 7.63
N ASN A 62 19.33 21.00 6.75
CA ASN A 62 18.72 21.55 5.53
C ASN A 62 17.33 22.17 5.75
N GLY A 63 16.83 22.24 6.98
CA GLY A 63 15.50 22.74 7.34
C GLY A 63 14.36 21.75 7.12
N LYS A 64 14.64 20.53 6.63
CA LYS A 64 13.62 19.48 6.45
C LYS A 64 13.33 18.80 7.80
N ILE A 65 12.11 18.32 7.98
CA ILE A 65 11.69 17.64 9.19
C ILE A 65 11.79 16.13 8.98
N ARG A 66 12.61 15.44 9.79
CA ARG A 66 12.70 13.97 9.77
C ARG A 66 11.59 13.37 10.62
N TYR A 67 10.91 12.35 10.08
CA TYR A 67 9.86 11.60 10.78
C TYR A 67 10.41 10.85 11.99
N GLY A 68 9.77 11.00 13.15
CA GLY A 68 10.18 10.35 14.40
C GLY A 68 9.81 8.87 14.44
N LEU A 69 10.70 8.01 14.94
CA LEU A 69 10.41 6.57 15.09
C LEU A 69 9.24 6.30 16.03
N GLY A 70 9.03 7.14 17.05
CA GLY A 70 7.92 7.04 18.00
C GLY A 70 6.56 7.37 17.40
N ALA A 71 6.52 8.06 16.25
CA ALA A 71 5.30 8.36 15.52
C ALA A 71 4.88 7.24 14.55
N VAL A 72 5.70 6.20 14.40
CA VAL A 72 5.36 5.00 13.61
C VAL A 72 4.52 4.05 14.48
N LYS A 73 3.29 3.79 14.06
CA LYS A 73 2.36 2.90 14.79
C LYS A 73 2.92 1.49 14.91
N GLY A 74 3.08 1.02 16.12
CA GLY A 74 3.69 -0.29 16.42
C GLY A 74 5.15 -0.19 16.88
N VAL A 75 5.79 0.97 16.78
CA VAL A 75 7.11 1.24 17.36
C VAL A 75 6.92 1.90 18.73
N GLY A 76 7.10 1.13 19.77
CA GLY A 76 6.97 1.65 21.14
C GLY A 76 8.15 2.55 21.53
N GLU A 77 7.91 3.46 22.46
CA GLU A 77 8.89 4.42 23.02
C GLU A 77 10.21 3.74 23.40
N LYS A 78 10.12 2.63 24.12
CA LYS A 78 11.31 1.87 24.58
C LYS A 78 12.16 1.36 23.40
N ALA A 79 11.53 0.91 22.32
CA ALA A 79 12.23 0.43 21.13
C ALA A 79 12.94 1.61 20.42
N ALA A 80 12.23 2.71 20.19
CA ALA A 80 12.75 3.89 19.51
C ALA A 80 13.94 4.51 20.28
N PHE A 81 13.84 4.66 21.59
CA PHE A 81 14.96 5.15 22.42
C PHE A 81 16.15 4.18 22.44
N SER A 82 15.89 2.86 22.43
CA SER A 82 16.98 1.88 22.38
C SER A 82 17.77 1.97 21.08
N ILE A 83 17.06 2.18 19.95
CA ILE A 83 17.65 2.36 18.62
C ILE A 83 18.48 3.64 18.58
N GLN A 84 17.90 4.75 19.03
CA GLN A 84 18.58 6.04 19.04
C GLN A 84 19.85 6.00 19.91
N ARG A 85 19.75 5.50 21.14
CA ARG A 85 20.88 5.42 22.07
C ARG A 85 22.02 4.54 21.55
N ASP A 86 21.70 3.34 21.02
CA ASP A 86 22.74 2.46 20.50
C ASP A 86 23.48 3.09 19.31
N ARG A 87 22.75 3.82 18.46
CA ARG A 87 23.32 4.57 17.34
C ARG A 87 24.23 5.72 17.84
N GLU A 88 23.82 6.46 18.86
CA GLU A 88 24.59 7.54 19.43
C GLU A 88 25.87 7.01 20.10
N GLU A 89 25.81 5.85 20.77
CA GLU A 89 26.95 5.24 21.46
C GLU A 89 27.95 4.57 20.51
N LYS A 90 27.47 3.92 19.42
CA LYS A 90 28.30 3.05 18.58
C LYS A 90 28.39 3.48 17.11
N GLY A 91 27.77 4.61 16.75
CA GLY A 91 27.70 5.11 15.39
C GLY A 91 26.56 4.48 14.56
N PRO A 92 26.42 4.90 13.28
CA PRO A 92 25.35 4.45 12.39
C PRO A 92 25.43 2.92 12.17
N TYR A 93 24.27 2.33 11.88
CA TYR A 93 24.15 0.93 11.49
C TYR A 93 24.63 0.76 10.05
N VAL A 94 25.43 -0.29 9.81
CA VAL A 94 26.01 -0.57 8.50
C VAL A 94 25.00 -1.29 7.60
N ASP A 95 24.30 -2.29 8.15
CA ASP A 95 23.30 -3.09 7.47
C ASP A 95 22.20 -3.58 8.42
N PHE A 96 21.23 -4.31 7.89
CA PHE A 96 20.10 -4.82 8.65
C PHE A 96 20.51 -5.81 9.77
N PHE A 97 21.52 -6.66 9.52
CA PHE A 97 22.00 -7.59 10.51
C PHE A 97 22.82 -6.91 11.64
N ASP A 98 23.65 -5.92 11.29
CA ASP A 98 24.34 -5.11 12.28
C ASP A 98 23.35 -4.42 13.23
N PHE A 99 22.27 -3.85 12.67
CA PHE A 99 21.18 -3.29 13.47
C PHE A 99 20.59 -4.33 14.45
N LEU A 100 20.25 -5.53 13.96
CA LEU A 100 19.62 -6.57 14.78
C LEU A 100 20.57 -7.13 15.84
N GLU A 101 21.84 -7.34 15.50
CA GLU A 101 22.87 -7.83 16.42
C GLU A 101 23.10 -6.85 17.58
N ARG A 102 23.08 -5.54 17.29
CA ARG A 102 23.32 -4.46 18.26
C ARG A 102 22.10 -4.17 19.13
N VAL A 103 20.94 -3.92 18.55
CA VAL A 103 19.73 -3.51 19.31
C VAL A 103 19.04 -4.71 19.98
N GLY A 104 18.91 -5.82 19.29
CA GLY A 104 18.52 -7.12 19.82
C GLY A 104 17.07 -7.32 20.20
N LYS A 105 16.71 -8.61 20.36
CA LYS A 105 15.34 -9.12 20.55
C LYS A 105 14.59 -8.55 21.77
N GLY A 106 15.28 -8.06 22.80
CA GLY A 106 14.64 -7.53 24.01
C GLY A 106 13.97 -6.17 23.81
N ASN A 107 14.48 -5.38 22.87
CA ASN A 107 14.01 -4.03 22.58
C ASN A 107 13.21 -3.96 21.28
N VAL A 108 13.54 -4.80 20.28
CA VAL A 108 12.91 -4.86 18.97
C VAL A 108 12.37 -6.27 18.75
N ASN A 109 11.05 -6.39 18.71
CA ASN A 109 10.35 -7.65 18.42
C ASN A 109 9.87 -7.69 16.95
N LYS A 110 9.29 -8.81 16.52
CA LYS A 110 8.75 -8.99 15.17
C LYS A 110 7.83 -7.83 14.75
N LYS A 111 6.89 -7.44 15.61
CA LYS A 111 5.91 -6.37 15.31
C LYS A 111 6.58 -5.00 15.09
N VAL A 112 7.62 -4.69 15.86
CA VAL A 112 8.40 -3.45 15.69
C VAL A 112 9.16 -3.47 14.37
N LEU A 113 9.80 -4.62 14.02
CA LEU A 113 10.49 -4.77 12.74
C LEU A 113 9.55 -4.64 11.55
N GLU A 114 8.39 -5.31 11.60
CA GLU A 114 7.37 -5.20 10.56
C GLU A 114 6.92 -3.75 10.37
N ALA A 115 6.73 -3.00 11.46
CA ALA A 115 6.36 -1.59 11.40
C ALA A 115 7.46 -0.71 10.80
N LEU A 116 8.72 -0.91 11.19
CA LEU A 116 9.86 -0.17 10.67
C LEU A 116 10.10 -0.45 9.18
N VAL A 117 9.99 -1.71 8.75
CA VAL A 117 10.12 -2.09 7.34
C VAL A 117 8.99 -1.46 6.50
N LYS A 118 7.73 -1.56 6.96
CA LYS A 118 6.58 -0.94 6.28
C LYS A 118 6.72 0.59 6.19
N ALA A 119 7.30 1.22 7.18
CA ALA A 119 7.56 2.65 7.21
C ALA A 119 8.77 3.08 6.33
N GLY A 120 9.51 2.15 5.75
CA GLY A 120 10.69 2.46 4.94
C GLY A 120 11.93 2.88 5.75
N ALA A 121 11.98 2.56 7.06
CA ALA A 121 13.08 2.99 7.92
C ALA A 121 14.45 2.40 7.52
N PHE A 122 14.46 1.33 6.72
CA PHE A 122 15.67 0.65 6.23
C PHE A 122 15.98 0.90 4.77
N ASP A 123 15.21 1.72 4.03
CA ASP A 123 15.33 1.91 2.58
C ASP A 123 16.72 2.36 2.12
N THR A 124 17.47 3.04 2.98
CA THR A 124 18.88 3.43 2.68
C THR A 124 19.87 2.28 2.76
N MET A 125 19.50 1.16 3.41
CA MET A 125 20.32 -0.06 3.52
C MET A 125 19.86 -1.13 2.53
N GLU A 126 18.57 -1.35 2.46
CA GLU A 126 17.90 -2.29 1.56
C GLU A 126 16.59 -1.68 1.07
N PRO A 127 16.53 -1.24 -0.19
CA PRO A 127 15.34 -0.61 -0.73
C PRO A 127 14.17 -1.57 -0.95
N ASN A 128 14.43 -2.88 -1.08
CA ASN A 128 13.38 -3.89 -1.25
C ASN A 128 12.72 -4.22 0.09
N ARG A 129 11.62 -3.53 0.39
CA ARG A 129 10.88 -3.70 1.64
C ARG A 129 10.23 -5.09 1.75
N ALA A 130 9.77 -5.68 0.63
CA ALA A 130 9.17 -7.02 0.61
C ALA A 130 10.20 -8.09 1.00
N LEU A 131 11.44 -7.96 0.51
CA LEU A 131 12.54 -8.86 0.86
C LEU A 131 12.82 -8.83 2.37
N LEU A 132 12.98 -7.63 2.95
CA LEU A 132 13.20 -7.50 4.39
C LEU A 132 12.04 -8.07 5.20
N PHE A 133 10.80 -7.75 4.80
CA PHE A 133 9.59 -8.17 5.52
C PHE A 133 9.47 -9.68 5.63
N GLU A 134 9.72 -10.41 4.55
CA GLU A 134 9.66 -11.88 4.53
C GLU A 134 10.80 -12.56 5.30
N ASN A 135 11.95 -11.89 5.41
CA ASN A 135 13.10 -12.42 6.11
C ASN A 135 13.18 -12.02 7.60
N ILE A 136 12.15 -11.34 8.15
CA ILE A 136 12.13 -10.92 9.56
C ILE A 136 12.26 -12.11 10.51
N GLU A 137 11.52 -13.21 10.27
CA GLU A 137 11.56 -14.40 11.15
C GLU A 137 12.94 -15.07 11.11
N LEU A 138 13.48 -15.30 9.91
CA LEU A 138 14.81 -15.85 9.73
C LEU A 138 15.88 -15.01 10.45
N SER A 139 15.78 -13.69 10.33
CA SER A 139 16.70 -12.75 10.95
C SER A 139 16.60 -12.74 12.48
N LEU A 140 15.42 -12.84 13.05
CA LEU A 140 15.21 -12.93 14.50
C LEU A 140 15.72 -14.25 15.07
N ASP A 141 15.57 -15.35 14.34
CA ASP A 141 16.10 -16.67 14.73
C ASP A 141 17.64 -16.65 14.73
N TYR A 142 18.22 -16.04 13.68
CA TYR A 142 19.69 -15.82 13.63
C TYR A 142 20.16 -15.04 14.85
N VAL A 143 19.58 -13.88 15.14
CA VAL A 143 20.00 -13.02 16.27
C VAL A 143 19.88 -13.75 17.62
N THR A 144 18.84 -14.57 17.77
CA THR A 144 18.65 -15.38 18.99
C THR A 144 19.79 -16.38 19.18
N LYS A 145 20.22 -17.05 18.10
CA LYS A 145 21.35 -17.99 18.12
C LYS A 145 22.69 -17.28 18.25
N PHE A 146 22.87 -16.16 17.54
CA PHE A 146 24.07 -15.32 17.61
C PHE A 146 24.39 -14.89 19.06
N ARG A 147 23.40 -14.39 19.78
CA ARG A 147 23.57 -13.97 21.19
C ARG A 147 23.84 -15.14 22.12
N LYS A 148 23.19 -16.27 21.92
CA LYS A 148 23.47 -17.48 22.68
C LYS A 148 24.94 -17.93 22.48
N ASN A 149 25.43 -17.87 21.23
CA ASN A 149 26.80 -18.20 20.92
C ASN A 149 27.78 -17.18 21.55
N GLN A 150 27.49 -15.89 21.48
CA GLN A 150 28.32 -14.88 22.15
C GLN A 150 28.44 -15.13 23.65
N MET A 151 27.32 -15.38 24.35
CA MET A 151 27.35 -15.68 25.79
C MET A 151 28.19 -16.94 26.10
N THR A 152 28.05 -17.99 25.26
CA THR A 152 28.85 -19.21 25.42
C THR A 152 30.31 -18.97 25.14
N ASN A 153 30.64 -18.21 24.10
CA ASN A 153 32.02 -17.88 23.75
C ASN A 153 32.72 -17.04 24.81
N VAL A 154 32.01 -16.04 25.39
CA VAL A 154 32.54 -15.23 26.51
C VAL A 154 32.88 -16.09 27.72
N SER A 155 32.04 -17.07 28.07
CA SER A 155 32.30 -17.99 29.15
C SER A 155 33.51 -18.90 28.85
N VAL A 156 33.63 -19.40 27.60
CA VAL A 156 34.74 -20.22 27.14
C VAL A 156 36.05 -19.46 27.15
N LEU A 157 36.06 -18.20 26.70
CA LEU A 157 37.27 -17.34 26.68
C LEU A 157 37.64 -16.89 28.08
N GLY A 158 36.67 -16.53 28.94
CA GLY A 158 36.91 -16.15 30.31
C GLY A 158 37.61 -17.27 31.11
N ASP A 159 37.14 -18.50 30.97
CA ASP A 159 37.78 -19.65 31.58
C ASP A 159 39.17 -19.95 31.02
N SER A 160 39.48 -19.55 29.75
CA SER A 160 40.78 -19.78 29.12
C SER A 160 41.85 -18.79 29.55
N LEU A 161 41.48 -17.64 30.09
CA LEU A 161 42.42 -16.64 30.61
C LEU A 161 43.08 -17.07 31.94
N PHE A 162 42.54 -18.08 32.60
CA PHE A 162 43.00 -18.56 33.91
C PHE A 162 43.57 -20.00 33.87
N ASP A 163 43.67 -20.63 32.69
CA ASP A 163 44.07 -22.03 32.52
C ASP A 163 45.14 -22.15 31.44
N ASP A 164 46.20 -22.99 31.65
CA ASP A 164 47.21 -23.34 30.62
C ASP A 164 46.64 -24.23 29.48
N ALA A 165 45.45 -23.91 29.02
CA ALA A 165 44.72 -24.70 28.01
C ALA A 165 45.12 -24.25 26.59
N PRO A 166 45.16 -25.18 25.63
CA PRO A 166 45.43 -24.84 24.23
C PRO A 166 44.37 -23.85 23.68
N ALA A 167 44.82 -22.97 22.75
CA ALA A 167 43.95 -21.97 22.14
C ALA A 167 42.62 -22.55 21.64
N PRO A 168 41.48 -21.89 21.82
CA PRO A 168 40.19 -22.39 21.41
C PRO A 168 40.12 -22.52 19.89
N VAL A 169 39.49 -23.60 19.40
CA VAL A 169 39.22 -23.81 17.97
C VAL A 169 37.96 -23.05 17.58
N VAL A 170 38.05 -22.22 16.54
CA VAL A 170 36.90 -21.52 15.95
C VAL A 170 36.23 -22.46 14.96
N VAL A 171 34.93 -22.71 15.14
CA VAL A 171 34.08 -23.47 14.19
C VAL A 171 32.98 -22.54 13.72
N GLN A 172 32.85 -22.44 12.39
CA GLN A 172 31.76 -21.70 11.76
C GLN A 172 30.50 -22.57 11.73
N GLU A 173 29.38 -22.01 12.14
CA GLU A 173 28.06 -22.64 12.09
C GLU A 173 27.16 -21.85 11.13
N GLN A 174 26.50 -22.55 10.18
CA GLN A 174 25.53 -21.96 9.27
C GLN A 174 24.11 -22.29 9.73
N LEU A 175 23.18 -21.38 9.47
CA LEU A 175 21.75 -21.57 9.72
C LEU A 175 21.12 -22.16 8.46
N GLY A 176 20.50 -23.36 8.57
CA GLY A 176 19.68 -23.93 7.51
C GLY A 176 18.35 -23.18 7.34
N LEU A 177 17.70 -23.37 6.18
CA LEU A 177 16.41 -22.76 5.83
C LEU A 177 15.26 -23.14 6.79
N ASP A 178 15.40 -24.27 7.48
CA ASP A 178 14.49 -24.80 8.51
C ASP A 178 14.81 -24.30 9.92
N GLY A 179 15.82 -23.43 10.06
CA GLY A 179 16.28 -22.91 11.35
C GLY A 179 17.17 -23.87 12.15
N GLU A 180 17.56 -25.04 11.61
CA GLU A 180 18.54 -25.92 12.24
C GLU A 180 19.97 -25.49 11.95
N VAL A 181 20.88 -25.72 12.90
CA VAL A 181 22.28 -25.37 12.76
C VAL A 181 23.00 -26.50 12.00
N VAL A 182 23.52 -26.18 10.82
CA VAL A 182 24.32 -27.11 10.01
C VAL A 182 25.79 -26.89 10.30
N THR A 183 26.51 -27.92 10.73
CA THR A 183 27.96 -27.90 10.94
C THR A 183 28.64 -28.78 9.91
N ASP A 184 29.62 -28.27 9.20
CA ASP A 184 30.36 -28.98 8.13
C ASP A 184 31.24 -30.12 8.62
N GLU A 185 31.48 -30.27 9.94
CA GLU A 185 32.28 -31.37 10.47
C GLU A 185 31.56 -32.16 11.58
N LYS A 186 31.25 -33.42 11.33
CA LYS A 186 30.98 -34.42 12.37
C LYS A 186 32.32 -34.79 13.05
N PRO A 187 32.48 -34.54 14.36
CA PRO A 187 33.69 -34.94 15.07
C PRO A 187 33.85 -36.48 15.01
N LYS A 188 34.90 -36.97 14.35
CA LYS A 188 35.28 -38.38 14.37
C LYS A 188 35.57 -38.77 15.81
N LYS A 189 34.75 -39.64 16.42
CA LYS A 189 35.01 -40.25 17.70
C LYS A 189 36.24 -41.14 17.63
N LYS A 190 37.38 -40.64 18.07
CA LYS A 190 38.49 -41.49 18.52
C LYS A 190 38.74 -41.21 19.98
N GLY A 191 38.54 -42.25 20.79
CA GLY A 191 38.80 -42.20 22.21
C GLY A 191 40.25 -41.96 22.57
N LEU A 192 40.50 -40.90 23.27
CA LEU A 192 41.63 -40.69 24.16
C LEU A 192 41.32 -39.52 25.11
N ARG A 193 41.77 -39.62 26.34
CA ARG A 193 41.58 -38.77 27.51
C ARG A 193 41.17 -37.30 27.23
N LYS A 194 40.09 -36.90 27.90
CA LYS A 194 39.36 -35.61 27.83
C LYS A 194 40.21 -34.40 28.19
N ASN A 195 41.02 -33.89 27.29
CA ASN A 195 41.21 -32.48 27.20
C ASN A 195 40.02 -31.92 26.43
N LYS A 196 39.08 -31.27 27.10
CA LYS A 196 37.96 -30.58 26.44
C LYS A 196 38.58 -29.45 25.62
N VAL A 197 38.73 -29.66 24.32
CA VAL A 197 39.05 -28.58 23.41
C VAL A 197 37.89 -27.57 23.52
N LYS A 198 38.22 -26.36 23.97
CA LYS A 198 37.26 -25.26 24.07
C LYS A 198 37.00 -24.80 22.64
N VAL A 199 35.75 -24.87 22.20
CA VAL A 199 35.34 -24.52 20.83
C VAL A 199 34.60 -23.19 20.90
N VAL A 200 35.13 -22.17 20.21
CA VAL A 200 34.45 -20.91 19.95
C VAL A 200 33.60 -21.09 18.70
N LYS A 201 32.32 -20.83 18.84
CA LYS A 201 31.36 -20.95 17.74
C LYS A 201 31.13 -19.61 17.12
N GLU A 202 31.35 -19.49 15.82
CA GLU A 202 31.06 -18.32 15.02
C GLU A 202 29.87 -18.64 14.09
N LEU A 203 28.78 -17.93 14.27
CA LEU A 203 27.58 -18.11 13.45
C LEU A 203 27.68 -17.21 12.21
N VAL A 204 27.61 -17.83 11.05
CA VAL A 204 27.58 -17.11 9.76
C VAL A 204 26.20 -16.46 9.56
N ARG A 205 26.18 -15.23 9.07
CA ARG A 205 24.94 -14.52 8.75
C ARG A 205 24.20 -15.28 7.64
N PRO A 206 22.90 -15.52 7.78
CA PRO A 206 22.13 -16.19 6.74
C PRO A 206 22.01 -15.31 5.49
N GLU A 207 21.99 -15.93 4.34
CA GLU A 207 21.56 -15.25 3.13
C GLU A 207 20.05 -15.08 3.18
N PHE A 208 19.55 -13.92 2.71
CA PHE A 208 18.11 -13.73 2.57
C PHE A 208 17.52 -14.75 1.60
N LEU A 209 16.35 -15.27 1.97
CA LEU A 209 15.54 -16.09 1.08
C LEU A 209 15.30 -15.28 -0.21
N GLN A 210 15.64 -15.88 -1.34
CA GLN A 210 15.60 -15.41 -2.74
C GLN A 210 15.08 -13.98 -2.98
N PRO A 211 15.68 -13.20 -3.89
CA PRO A 211 15.21 -11.87 -4.23
C PRO A 211 13.75 -11.97 -4.71
N LYS A 212 12.83 -11.46 -3.90
CA LYS A 212 11.45 -11.31 -4.28
C LYS A 212 11.28 -9.95 -4.96
N GLU A 213 10.40 -9.89 -5.94
CA GLU A 213 9.95 -8.58 -6.43
C GLU A 213 9.42 -7.77 -5.25
N ASP A 214 9.75 -6.49 -5.19
CA ASP A 214 9.26 -5.60 -4.15
C ASP A 214 7.74 -5.47 -4.21
N TRP A 215 7.15 -4.92 -3.18
CA TRP A 215 5.72 -4.62 -3.18
C TRP A 215 5.38 -3.70 -4.35
N ASN A 216 4.27 -4.02 -5.04
CA ASN A 216 3.74 -3.08 -6.00
C ASN A 216 3.33 -1.77 -5.30
N GLU A 217 3.25 -0.69 -6.05
CA GLU A 217 3.00 0.66 -5.56
C GLU A 217 1.78 0.75 -4.64
N LEU A 218 0.67 0.11 -5.00
CA LEU A 218 -0.53 0.11 -4.17
C LEU A 218 -0.34 -0.64 -2.84
N ALA A 219 0.39 -1.76 -2.85
CA ALA A 219 0.70 -2.51 -1.64
C ALA A 219 1.67 -1.74 -0.73
N LEU A 220 2.64 -1.03 -1.32
CA LEU A 220 3.56 -0.15 -0.59
C LEU A 220 2.79 0.96 0.12
N LEU A 221 1.94 1.70 -0.58
CA LEU A 221 1.11 2.76 0.00
C LEU A 221 0.17 2.24 1.10
N LYS A 222 -0.44 1.05 0.92
CA LYS A 222 -1.27 0.41 1.96
C LYS A 222 -0.47 0.02 3.20
N ASN A 223 0.75 -0.49 3.01
CA ASN A 223 1.64 -0.83 4.11
C ASN A 223 2.08 0.43 4.88
N GLU A 224 2.40 1.51 4.20
CA GLU A 224 2.68 2.81 4.82
C GLU A 224 1.48 3.31 5.64
N LYS A 225 0.26 3.32 5.06
CA LYS A 225 -0.95 3.72 5.77
C LYS A 225 -1.19 2.90 7.04
N SER A 226 -0.85 1.61 7.02
CA SER A 226 -1.03 0.74 8.19
C SER A 226 -0.20 1.18 9.41
N VAL A 227 0.92 1.87 9.19
CA VAL A 227 1.88 2.29 10.23
C VAL A 227 1.90 3.79 10.48
N PHE A 228 1.53 4.62 9.51
CA PHE A 228 1.39 6.07 9.70
C PHE A 228 -0.04 6.49 10.04
N GLY A 229 -1.05 5.67 9.66
CA GLY A 229 -2.47 6.02 9.78
C GLY A 229 -3.01 6.77 8.56
N TYR A 230 -2.14 7.22 7.66
CA TYR A 230 -2.44 7.93 6.42
C TYR A 230 -1.44 7.53 5.32
N PHE A 231 -1.72 7.90 4.08
CA PHE A 231 -0.80 7.69 2.97
C PHE A 231 0.33 8.73 3.04
N PHE A 232 1.54 8.29 3.32
CA PHE A 232 2.67 9.18 3.56
C PHE A 232 3.35 9.63 2.25
N THR A 233 3.70 8.68 1.38
CA THR A 233 4.45 8.98 0.15
C THR A 233 3.55 9.62 -0.89
N ASP A 234 2.38 9.05 -1.12
CA ASP A 234 1.43 9.56 -2.12
C ASP A 234 0.02 8.98 -1.91
N ASN A 235 -0.99 9.63 -2.48
CA ASN A 235 -2.38 9.15 -2.39
C ASN A 235 -2.64 8.13 -3.51
N PRO A 236 -3.14 6.91 -3.19
CA PRO A 236 -3.42 5.88 -4.19
C PRO A 236 -4.32 6.34 -5.34
N TYR A 237 -5.24 7.29 -5.07
CA TYR A 237 -6.09 7.82 -6.11
C TYR A 237 -5.29 8.62 -7.14
N GLN A 238 -4.39 9.50 -6.69
CA GLN A 238 -3.62 10.37 -7.59
C GLN A 238 -2.55 9.60 -8.36
N THR A 239 -1.86 8.67 -7.72
CA THR A 239 -0.76 7.92 -8.33
C THR A 239 -1.21 6.68 -9.06
N TYR A 240 -1.82 5.73 -8.35
CA TYR A 240 -2.15 4.44 -8.91
C TYR A 240 -3.44 4.47 -9.76
N TYR A 241 -4.55 4.86 -9.15
CA TYR A 241 -5.86 4.75 -9.84
C TYR A 241 -6.02 5.76 -10.97
N ALA A 242 -5.54 7.00 -10.81
CA ALA A 242 -5.63 8.01 -11.88
C ALA A 242 -4.73 7.65 -13.07
N ARG A 243 -3.52 7.11 -12.81
CA ARG A 243 -2.63 6.62 -13.86
C ARG A 243 -3.23 5.43 -14.61
N GLU A 244 -3.76 4.46 -13.88
CA GLU A 244 -4.37 3.26 -14.46
C GLU A 244 -5.63 3.56 -15.29
N LEU A 245 -6.30 4.68 -15.00
CA LEU A 245 -7.45 5.17 -15.78
C LEU A 245 -7.05 6.16 -16.88
N ASP A 246 -5.73 6.30 -17.19
CA ASP A 246 -5.19 7.20 -18.23
C ASP A 246 -5.74 8.63 -18.14
N GLY A 247 -5.76 9.17 -16.91
CA GLY A 247 -6.27 10.52 -16.63
C GLY A 247 -7.77 10.66 -16.90
N PHE A 248 -8.53 9.57 -16.86
CA PHE A 248 -9.98 9.63 -16.80
C PHE A 248 -10.36 10.58 -15.66
N LYS A 249 -10.72 11.80 -16.04
CA LYS A 249 -11.20 12.79 -15.10
C LYS A 249 -12.60 12.36 -14.68
N VAL A 250 -12.67 11.70 -13.57
CA VAL A 250 -13.90 11.60 -12.82
C VAL A 250 -14.30 13.03 -12.52
N ALA A 251 -15.45 13.46 -12.98
CA ALA A 251 -15.69 14.83 -13.38
C ALA A 251 -15.56 15.87 -12.27
N THR A 252 -15.80 15.53 -11.00
CA THR A 252 -15.82 16.53 -9.92
C THR A 252 -14.87 16.14 -8.78
N PRO A 253 -13.79 16.91 -8.55
CA PRO A 253 -12.98 16.75 -7.35
C PRO A 253 -13.81 16.96 -6.09
N LEU A 254 -13.54 16.19 -5.03
CA LEU A 254 -14.26 16.33 -3.75
C LEU A 254 -14.16 17.74 -3.17
N ALA A 255 -13.04 18.42 -3.38
CA ALA A 255 -12.86 19.80 -2.94
C ALA A 255 -13.81 20.80 -3.66
N GLU A 256 -14.34 20.45 -4.81
CA GLU A 256 -15.23 21.31 -5.62
C GLU A 256 -16.72 21.03 -5.40
N ILE A 257 -17.09 20.00 -4.64
CA ILE A 257 -18.50 19.63 -4.43
C ILE A 257 -19.33 20.78 -3.86
N LYS A 258 -18.75 21.58 -2.98
CA LYS A 258 -19.43 22.75 -2.44
C LYS A 258 -19.78 23.76 -3.54
N ASN A 259 -18.89 24.01 -4.47
CA ASN A 259 -19.11 24.90 -5.60
C ASN A 259 -20.24 24.36 -6.49
N GLU A 260 -20.24 23.06 -6.78
CA GLU A 260 -21.29 22.40 -7.54
C GLU A 260 -22.66 22.53 -6.87
N PHE A 261 -22.73 22.39 -5.54
CA PHE A 261 -23.95 22.62 -4.77
C PHE A 261 -24.39 24.08 -4.85
N ASP A 262 -23.49 25.03 -4.69
CA ASP A 262 -23.78 26.47 -4.74
C ASP A 262 -24.25 26.90 -6.16
N TYR A 263 -23.79 26.22 -7.22
CA TYR A 263 -24.29 26.40 -8.58
C TYR A 263 -25.65 25.73 -8.85
N GLY A 264 -26.22 25.00 -7.87
CA GLY A 264 -27.52 24.35 -7.94
C GLY A 264 -27.50 22.96 -8.59
N ASN A 265 -26.33 22.35 -8.76
CA ASN A 265 -26.20 20.98 -9.22
C ASN A 265 -26.66 20.01 -8.12
N THR A 266 -27.53 19.06 -8.49
CA THR A 266 -28.08 18.07 -7.56
C THR A 266 -27.40 16.72 -7.65
N GLU A 267 -26.59 16.51 -8.65
CA GLU A 267 -25.85 15.26 -8.89
C GLU A 267 -24.42 15.57 -9.33
N VAL A 268 -23.47 14.77 -8.81
CA VAL A 268 -22.05 14.83 -9.19
C VAL A 268 -21.52 13.42 -9.41
N PHE A 269 -20.49 13.33 -10.22
CA PHE A 269 -19.75 12.09 -10.41
C PHE A 269 -18.33 12.22 -9.85
N VAL A 270 -17.94 11.28 -8.99
CA VAL A 270 -16.68 11.32 -8.23
C VAL A 270 -15.99 9.97 -8.29
N GLY A 271 -14.66 9.97 -8.32
CA GLY A 271 -13.83 8.81 -8.03
C GLY A 271 -13.04 9.04 -6.76
N ALA A 272 -13.03 8.07 -5.88
CA ALA A 272 -12.38 8.19 -4.60
C ALA A 272 -11.93 6.83 -4.05
N VAL A 273 -11.08 6.85 -3.03
CA VAL A 273 -10.73 5.71 -2.20
C VAL A 273 -11.59 5.73 -0.94
N ILE A 274 -12.11 4.57 -0.56
CA ILE A 274 -12.86 4.40 0.68
C ILE A 274 -11.86 4.38 1.84
N GLU A 275 -12.01 5.30 2.78
CA GLU A 275 -11.17 5.33 3.99
C GLU A 275 -11.79 4.51 5.11
N GLU A 276 -13.11 4.70 5.37
CA GLU A 276 -13.78 4.11 6.51
C GLU A 276 -15.26 3.85 6.21
N ILE A 277 -15.82 2.81 6.82
CA ILE A 277 -17.24 2.47 6.72
C ILE A 277 -17.84 2.36 8.12
N ASN A 278 -18.61 3.36 8.52
CA ASN A 278 -19.23 3.47 9.83
C ASN A 278 -20.70 3.11 9.78
N TRP A 279 -21.06 1.87 10.17
CA TRP A 279 -22.42 1.37 10.12
C TRP A 279 -23.33 2.10 11.12
N TRP A 280 -24.50 2.49 10.66
CA TRP A 280 -25.53 3.03 11.56
C TRP A 280 -25.98 1.98 12.57
N LYS A 281 -26.40 2.42 13.76
CA LYS A 281 -26.95 1.53 14.79
C LYS A 281 -28.11 0.68 14.27
N SER A 282 -28.92 1.20 13.37
CA SER A 282 -30.04 0.52 12.71
C SER A 282 -29.62 -0.53 11.68
N LYS A 283 -28.34 -0.61 11.29
CA LYS A 283 -27.79 -1.43 10.21
C LYS A 283 -28.48 -1.27 8.84
N LYS A 284 -29.25 -0.18 8.64
CA LYS A 284 -29.92 0.13 7.37
C LYS A 284 -29.02 0.87 6.38
N GLY A 285 -27.82 1.21 6.78
CA GLY A 285 -26.80 1.88 5.99
C GLY A 285 -25.58 2.23 6.82
N ALA A 286 -24.66 2.94 6.20
CA ALA A 286 -23.43 3.43 6.80
C ALA A 286 -23.11 4.85 6.34
N PHE A 287 -22.34 5.55 7.15
CA PHE A 287 -21.54 6.68 6.72
C PHE A 287 -20.22 6.14 6.19
N VAL A 288 -19.89 6.50 4.97
CA VAL A 288 -18.69 6.07 4.28
C VAL A 288 -17.81 7.30 4.05
N LYS A 289 -16.64 7.27 4.65
CA LYS A 289 -15.62 8.30 4.48
C LYS A 289 -14.79 7.99 3.24
N ILE A 290 -14.69 8.95 2.35
CA ILE A 290 -14.01 8.82 1.05
C ILE A 290 -13.00 9.95 0.84
N SER A 291 -11.93 9.67 0.11
CA SER A 291 -10.89 10.64 -0.24
C SER A 291 -10.45 10.46 -1.69
N ASP A 292 -10.24 11.57 -2.41
CA ASP A 292 -9.70 11.59 -3.77
C ASP A 292 -8.31 12.26 -3.83
N GLY A 293 -7.72 12.54 -2.67
CA GLY A 293 -6.45 13.26 -2.54
C GLY A 293 -6.58 14.79 -2.62
N THR A 294 -7.70 15.32 -3.10
CA THR A 294 -7.97 16.77 -3.05
C THR A 294 -8.66 17.16 -1.75
N SER A 295 -9.54 16.28 -1.27
CA SER A 295 -10.29 16.44 -0.04
C SER A 295 -10.76 15.09 0.49
N THR A 296 -11.30 15.11 1.71
CA THR A 296 -11.97 13.97 2.33
C THR A 296 -13.38 14.39 2.70
N THR A 297 -14.36 13.53 2.40
CA THR A 297 -15.77 13.81 2.74
C THR A 297 -16.47 12.54 3.21
N GLU A 298 -17.63 12.72 3.82
CA GLU A 298 -18.49 11.64 4.28
C GLU A 298 -19.78 11.60 3.48
N MET A 299 -20.20 10.39 3.09
CA MET A 299 -21.43 10.19 2.37
C MET A 299 -22.28 9.07 2.95
N ARG A 300 -23.59 9.10 2.65
CA ARG A 300 -24.52 8.04 3.06
C ARG A 300 -24.61 6.94 2.02
N MET A 301 -24.40 5.69 2.45
CA MET A 301 -24.66 4.49 1.65
C MET A 301 -25.69 3.59 2.33
N PHE A 302 -26.64 3.06 1.59
CA PHE A 302 -27.66 2.16 2.12
C PHE A 302 -27.17 0.70 2.13
N ALA A 303 -27.74 -0.05 3.07
CA ALA A 303 -27.33 -1.42 3.35
C ALA A 303 -27.40 -2.37 2.13
N ASP A 304 -28.37 -2.19 1.26
CA ASP A 304 -28.53 -3.03 0.06
C ASP A 304 -27.29 -2.96 -0.82
N PHE A 305 -26.80 -1.73 -1.12
CA PHE A 305 -25.60 -1.55 -1.93
C PHE A 305 -24.34 -2.06 -1.20
N LEU A 306 -24.20 -1.77 0.11
CA LEU A 306 -23.07 -2.21 0.91
C LEU A 306 -22.96 -3.73 1.00
N ASN A 307 -24.09 -4.42 1.19
CA ASN A 307 -24.15 -5.89 1.30
C ASN A 307 -23.94 -6.58 -0.03
N ASP A 308 -24.51 -6.04 -1.11
CA ASP A 308 -24.38 -6.60 -2.46
C ASP A 308 -22.93 -6.47 -3.00
N ASN A 309 -22.17 -5.52 -2.48
CA ASN A 309 -20.81 -5.20 -2.96
C ASN A 309 -19.71 -5.43 -1.91
N LYS A 310 -20.01 -6.13 -0.81
CA LYS A 310 -19.09 -6.38 0.32
C LYS A 310 -17.74 -7.01 -0.07
N ASP A 311 -17.68 -7.70 -1.19
CA ASP A 311 -16.48 -8.40 -1.63
C ASP A 311 -15.37 -7.43 -2.04
N TRP A 312 -15.73 -6.34 -2.69
CA TRP A 312 -14.79 -5.30 -3.12
C TRP A 312 -14.92 -3.97 -2.35
N LEU A 313 -16.09 -3.67 -1.79
CA LEU A 313 -16.37 -2.41 -1.09
C LEU A 313 -15.82 -2.48 0.35
N LYS A 314 -14.55 -2.17 0.50
CA LYS A 314 -13.78 -2.23 1.75
C LYS A 314 -12.94 -0.97 1.92
N PRO A 315 -12.46 -0.64 3.12
CA PRO A 315 -11.42 0.36 3.28
C PRO A 315 -10.25 0.12 2.32
N ASP A 316 -9.67 1.18 1.81
CA ASP A 316 -8.62 1.22 0.78
C ASP A 316 -9.03 0.71 -0.61
N SER A 317 -10.33 0.49 -0.86
CA SER A 317 -10.85 0.18 -2.19
C SER A 317 -11.22 1.44 -2.94
N PHE A 318 -10.97 1.42 -4.25
CA PHE A 318 -11.45 2.48 -5.15
C PHE A 318 -12.95 2.30 -5.45
N ILE A 319 -13.65 3.42 -5.51
CA ILE A 319 -15.02 3.52 -5.99
C ILE A 319 -15.18 4.72 -6.92
N SER A 320 -15.73 4.52 -8.11
CA SER A 320 -16.33 5.62 -8.87
C SER A 320 -17.82 5.64 -8.63
N MET A 321 -18.39 6.83 -8.47
CA MET A 321 -19.77 6.93 -8.04
C MET A 321 -20.48 8.17 -8.55
N LYS A 322 -21.79 7.99 -8.81
CA LYS A 322 -22.71 9.07 -8.98
C LYS A 322 -23.37 9.35 -7.64
N MET A 323 -23.26 10.57 -7.16
CA MET A 323 -23.79 11.02 -5.87
C MET A 323 -24.89 12.04 -6.07
N LYS A 324 -25.85 12.04 -5.14
CA LYS A 324 -26.85 13.10 -5.01
C LYS A 324 -26.42 14.07 -3.93
N ILE A 325 -26.46 15.37 -4.24
CA ILE A 325 -26.26 16.45 -3.28
C ILE A 325 -27.63 16.91 -2.83
N GLN A 326 -27.83 17.01 -1.52
CA GLN A 326 -29.09 17.46 -0.94
C GLN A 326 -28.80 18.49 0.16
N PRO A 327 -29.64 19.55 0.28
CA PRO A 327 -29.55 20.47 1.42
C PRO A 327 -29.64 19.69 2.74
N ASP A 328 -28.84 20.08 3.71
CA ASP A 328 -28.80 19.46 5.05
C ASP A 328 -28.41 20.54 6.07
N ASP A 329 -28.92 20.45 7.30
CA ASP A 329 -28.65 21.40 8.38
C ASP A 329 -27.28 21.19 9.07
N ASN A 330 -26.39 20.41 8.44
CA ASN A 330 -25.01 20.20 8.92
C ASN A 330 -24.11 21.41 8.64
N GLU A 331 -22.90 21.41 9.21
CA GLU A 331 -21.92 22.50 9.05
C GLU A 331 -21.57 22.83 7.59
N ASN A 332 -21.69 21.86 6.68
CA ASN A 332 -21.42 22.04 5.26
C ASN A 332 -22.63 22.61 4.48
N GLY A 333 -23.83 22.58 5.05
CA GLY A 333 -25.08 22.99 4.40
C GLY A 333 -25.66 21.96 3.43
N TYR A 334 -24.99 20.85 3.19
CA TYR A 334 -25.41 19.77 2.29
C TYR A 334 -25.00 18.39 2.79
N SER A 335 -25.66 17.38 2.28
CA SER A 335 -25.28 15.97 2.47
C SER A 335 -25.19 15.23 1.16
N LEU A 336 -24.37 14.18 1.15
CA LEU A 336 -24.11 13.35 0.00
C LEU A 336 -24.73 11.96 0.19
N SER A 337 -25.36 11.45 -0.87
CA SER A 337 -25.87 10.09 -0.88
C SER A 337 -25.57 9.40 -2.21
N LEU A 338 -25.28 8.10 -2.14
CA LEU A 338 -24.97 7.30 -3.30
C LEU A 338 -26.23 7.09 -4.18
N ILE A 339 -26.11 7.35 -5.49
CA ILE A 339 -27.06 6.94 -6.51
C ILE A 339 -26.62 5.62 -7.15
N GLN A 340 -25.37 5.60 -7.63
CA GLN A 340 -24.72 4.45 -8.26
C GLN A 340 -23.24 4.42 -7.89
N GLY A 341 -22.68 3.22 -7.76
CA GLY A 341 -21.27 3.05 -7.48
C GLY A 341 -20.69 1.86 -8.22
N PHE A 342 -19.43 1.97 -8.63
CA PHE A 342 -18.71 0.99 -9.42
C PHE A 342 -17.33 0.73 -8.82
N SER A 343 -16.91 -0.53 -8.81
CA SER A 343 -15.55 -0.91 -8.46
C SER A 343 -14.55 -0.37 -9.50
N PHE A 344 -13.27 -0.45 -9.17
CA PHE A 344 -12.21 -0.06 -10.10
C PHE A 344 -12.28 -0.84 -11.43
N ASP A 345 -12.47 -2.15 -11.36
CA ASP A 345 -12.58 -3.00 -12.56
C ASP A 345 -13.82 -2.66 -13.38
N GLN A 346 -14.96 -2.45 -12.74
CA GLN A 346 -16.18 -2.01 -13.42
C GLN A 346 -15.98 -0.63 -14.06
N THR A 347 -15.28 0.29 -13.38
CA THR A 347 -14.97 1.61 -13.93
C THR A 347 -14.07 1.49 -15.16
N LYS A 348 -13.02 0.66 -15.11
CA LYS A 348 -12.17 0.38 -16.27
C LYS A 348 -12.99 -0.14 -17.45
N GLN A 349 -13.89 -1.10 -17.21
CA GLN A 349 -14.75 -1.65 -18.27
C GLN A 349 -15.69 -0.62 -18.87
N LEU A 350 -16.35 0.19 -18.04
CA LEU A 350 -17.30 1.22 -18.48
C LEU A 350 -16.62 2.38 -19.24
N THR A 351 -15.40 2.71 -18.85
CA THR A 351 -14.66 3.84 -19.42
C THR A 351 -13.76 3.44 -20.58
N LEU A 352 -13.50 2.14 -20.75
CA LEU A 352 -12.65 1.64 -21.83
C LEU A 352 -13.19 2.10 -23.19
N ASN A 353 -12.30 2.59 -24.03
CA ASN A 353 -12.59 2.96 -25.40
C ASN A 353 -12.03 1.92 -26.36
N LYS A 354 -10.71 1.74 -26.36
CA LYS A 354 -10.02 0.82 -27.28
C LYS A 354 -8.81 0.20 -26.60
N ILE A 355 -8.50 -1.03 -27.01
CA ILE A 355 -7.25 -1.71 -26.63
C ILE A 355 -6.38 -1.76 -27.88
N PHE A 356 -5.15 -1.31 -27.76
CA PHE A 356 -4.15 -1.38 -28.82
C PHE A 356 -3.16 -2.51 -28.50
N VAL A 357 -3.00 -3.40 -29.45
CA VAL A 357 -1.96 -4.44 -29.43
C VAL A 357 -0.95 -4.08 -30.48
N GLY A 358 0.23 -3.63 -30.07
CA GLY A 358 1.31 -3.19 -30.95
C GLY A 358 2.47 -4.19 -30.94
N ASN A 359 3.03 -4.53 -32.12
CA ASN A 359 4.28 -5.27 -32.23
C ASN A 359 4.94 -4.87 -33.55
N ASN A 360 6.28 -4.88 -33.62
CA ASN A 360 7.02 -4.59 -34.86
C ASN A 360 6.69 -5.55 -36.01
N GLU A 361 6.20 -6.73 -35.68
CA GLU A 361 5.81 -7.81 -36.60
C GLU A 361 4.31 -8.12 -36.53
N ALA A 362 3.49 -7.16 -36.11
CA ALA A 362 2.06 -7.40 -35.89
C ALA A 362 1.28 -7.68 -37.19
N ASP A 363 1.83 -7.37 -38.36
CA ASP A 363 1.28 -7.66 -39.68
C ASP A 363 1.70 -9.04 -40.23
N THR A 364 2.51 -9.82 -39.51
CA THR A 364 2.80 -11.21 -39.87
C THR A 364 1.57 -12.10 -39.69
N GLN A 365 1.39 -13.11 -40.55
CA GLN A 365 0.26 -14.02 -40.50
C GLN A 365 0.15 -14.72 -39.13
N ASP A 366 1.27 -15.10 -38.52
CA ASP A 366 1.31 -15.75 -37.20
C ASP A 366 0.74 -14.85 -36.10
N ASN A 367 1.12 -13.57 -36.07
CA ASN A 367 0.61 -12.61 -35.08
C ASN A 367 -0.86 -12.24 -35.34
N VAL A 368 -1.28 -12.19 -36.60
CA VAL A 368 -2.69 -11.99 -36.96
C VAL A 368 -3.53 -13.18 -36.50
N ASP A 369 -3.05 -14.40 -36.70
CA ASP A 369 -3.76 -15.62 -36.30
C ASP A 369 -3.86 -15.71 -34.75
N LYS A 370 -2.78 -15.45 -34.02
CA LYS A 370 -2.79 -15.35 -32.55
C LYS A 370 -3.75 -14.29 -32.01
N PHE A 371 -3.79 -13.12 -32.66
CA PHE A 371 -4.71 -12.06 -32.32
C PHE A 371 -6.16 -12.48 -32.53
N LEU A 372 -6.44 -13.13 -33.66
CA LEU A 372 -7.78 -13.65 -33.98
C LEU A 372 -8.21 -14.71 -32.98
N ASP A 373 -7.32 -15.63 -32.59
CA ASP A 373 -7.63 -16.70 -31.65
C ASP A 373 -8.00 -16.18 -30.26
N VAL A 374 -7.31 -15.13 -29.79
CA VAL A 374 -7.66 -14.47 -28.53
C VAL A 374 -8.97 -13.71 -28.68
N CYS A 375 -9.08 -12.81 -29.66
CA CYS A 375 -10.20 -11.90 -29.78
C CYS A 375 -11.54 -12.59 -30.11
N LYS A 376 -11.54 -13.71 -30.86
CA LYS A 376 -12.74 -14.48 -31.18
C LYS A 376 -13.48 -15.00 -29.95
N LYS A 377 -12.77 -15.31 -28.86
CA LYS A 377 -13.39 -15.78 -27.61
C LYS A 377 -14.25 -14.69 -26.96
N TYR A 378 -13.94 -13.43 -27.23
CA TYR A 378 -14.56 -12.24 -26.64
C TYR A 378 -15.31 -11.40 -27.69
N GLU A 379 -15.44 -11.87 -28.93
CA GLU A 379 -16.10 -11.12 -30.00
C GLU A 379 -17.55 -10.78 -29.62
N ASN A 380 -17.86 -9.50 -29.70
CA ASN A 380 -19.22 -8.99 -29.52
C ASN A 380 -19.46 -7.82 -30.49
N ARG A 381 -20.25 -8.08 -31.52
CA ARG A 381 -20.53 -7.11 -32.60
C ARG A 381 -21.31 -5.88 -32.13
N ASP A 382 -22.06 -6.03 -31.04
CA ASP A 382 -22.87 -4.95 -30.48
C ASP A 382 -22.08 -4.10 -29.47
N SER A 383 -20.82 -4.47 -29.21
CA SER A 383 -19.96 -3.72 -28.29
C SER A 383 -19.37 -2.48 -28.98
N GLU A 384 -19.37 -1.36 -28.26
CA GLU A 384 -18.65 -0.15 -28.64
C GLU A 384 -17.14 -0.27 -28.42
N ASN A 385 -16.69 -1.25 -27.65
CA ASN A 385 -15.30 -1.45 -27.33
C ASN A 385 -14.61 -2.34 -28.36
N SER A 386 -13.40 -1.98 -28.77
CA SER A 386 -12.67 -2.76 -29.76
C SER A 386 -11.21 -2.98 -29.35
N VAL A 387 -10.65 -4.10 -29.84
CA VAL A 387 -9.21 -4.36 -29.82
C VAL A 387 -8.65 -4.10 -31.21
N ILE A 388 -7.56 -3.34 -31.26
CA ILE A 388 -6.88 -2.95 -32.50
C ILE A 388 -5.48 -3.54 -32.52
N LEU A 389 -5.22 -4.38 -33.52
CA LEU A 389 -3.86 -4.80 -33.85
C LEU A 389 -3.18 -3.73 -34.71
N CYS A 390 -2.00 -3.28 -34.33
CA CYS A 390 -1.28 -2.21 -35.02
C CYS A 390 0.24 -2.45 -35.12
N VAL A 391 0.85 -1.91 -36.17
CA VAL A 391 2.30 -1.87 -36.37
C VAL A 391 2.79 -0.46 -36.10
N PRO A 392 3.86 -0.24 -35.32
CA PRO A 392 4.50 1.06 -35.21
C PRO A 392 4.97 1.55 -36.59
N ALA A 393 4.58 2.73 -36.98
CA ALA A 393 5.04 3.30 -38.28
C ALA A 393 6.50 3.69 -38.13
N THR A 394 7.36 3.11 -38.95
CA THR A 394 8.76 3.50 -39.09
C THR A 394 8.86 4.99 -39.49
N ASN A 395 9.46 5.79 -38.64
CA ASN A 395 9.75 7.23 -38.80
C ASN A 395 8.64 8.23 -38.45
N THR A 396 7.51 7.84 -37.86
CA THR A 396 6.50 8.78 -37.37
C THR A 396 5.90 8.27 -36.05
N SER A 397 5.38 9.17 -35.22
CA SER A 397 4.60 8.81 -34.01
C SER A 397 3.23 8.18 -34.32
N LYS A 398 2.97 7.81 -35.58
CA LYS A 398 1.71 7.21 -36.03
C LYS A 398 1.83 5.70 -36.12
N THR A 399 0.81 4.98 -35.69
CA THR A 399 0.70 3.54 -35.82
C THR A 399 -0.18 3.20 -37.05
N LYS A 400 0.19 2.14 -37.78
CA LYS A 400 -0.62 1.60 -38.86
C LYS A 400 -1.54 0.53 -38.30
N LYS A 401 -2.84 0.72 -38.44
CA LYS A 401 -3.86 -0.25 -38.06
C LYS A 401 -3.79 -1.46 -39.02
N VAL A 402 -3.70 -2.67 -38.46
CA VAL A 402 -3.77 -3.92 -39.19
C VAL A 402 -5.16 -4.48 -39.17
N MET A 403 -5.77 -4.58 -37.99
CA MET A 403 -7.10 -5.15 -37.78
C MET A 403 -7.80 -4.52 -36.57
N GLU A 404 -9.12 -4.57 -36.53
CA GLU A 404 -9.94 -4.17 -35.39
C GLU A 404 -11.10 -5.16 -35.22
N ILE A 405 -11.34 -5.57 -33.97
CA ILE A 405 -12.42 -6.50 -33.61
C ILE A 405 -13.17 -5.92 -32.43
N ASN A 406 -14.49 -5.85 -32.50
CA ASN A 406 -15.33 -5.46 -31.39
C ASN A 406 -15.41 -6.60 -30.38
N VAL A 407 -15.20 -6.31 -29.11
CA VAL A 407 -15.08 -7.31 -28.06
C VAL A 407 -15.91 -6.94 -26.83
N LYS A 408 -16.37 -7.96 -26.12
CA LYS A 408 -16.82 -7.80 -24.75
C LYS A 408 -15.57 -7.70 -23.86
N VAL A 409 -15.45 -6.61 -23.12
CA VAL A 409 -14.30 -6.37 -22.27
C VAL A 409 -14.45 -7.14 -20.97
N GLU A 410 -13.49 -8.01 -20.72
CA GLU A 410 -13.34 -8.77 -19.48
C GLU A 410 -11.86 -8.74 -19.06
N ASN A 411 -11.57 -8.87 -17.76
CA ASN A 411 -10.17 -8.89 -17.29
C ASN A 411 -9.36 -9.99 -17.94
N ALA A 412 -9.98 -11.16 -18.15
CA ALA A 412 -9.36 -12.30 -18.83
C ALA A 412 -8.86 -11.97 -20.27
N LEU A 413 -9.55 -11.07 -20.99
CA LEU A 413 -9.08 -10.60 -22.29
C LEU A 413 -7.74 -9.87 -22.20
N PHE A 414 -7.57 -9.00 -21.20
CA PHE A 414 -6.31 -8.29 -21.00
C PHE A 414 -5.18 -9.24 -20.64
N ASP A 415 -5.44 -10.20 -19.78
CA ASP A 415 -4.45 -11.19 -19.34
C ASP A 415 -4.01 -12.09 -20.50
N GLU A 416 -4.96 -12.53 -21.33
CA GLU A 416 -4.65 -13.31 -22.54
C GLU A 416 -3.86 -12.49 -23.58
N LEU A 417 -4.26 -11.23 -23.82
CA LEU A 417 -3.52 -10.36 -24.75
C LEU A 417 -2.10 -10.06 -24.25
N LYS A 418 -1.93 -9.76 -22.97
CA LYS A 418 -0.62 -9.53 -22.36
C LYS A 418 0.24 -10.79 -22.34
N GLY A 419 -0.34 -11.94 -22.06
CA GLY A 419 0.35 -13.23 -22.12
C GLY A 419 0.80 -13.59 -23.53
N THR A 420 0.04 -13.23 -24.56
CA THR A 420 0.33 -13.55 -25.97
C THR A 420 1.34 -12.58 -26.59
N PHE A 421 1.20 -11.27 -26.33
CA PHE A 421 1.96 -10.22 -27.01
C PHE A 421 2.99 -9.51 -26.10
N GLY A 422 2.93 -9.72 -24.79
CA GLY A 422 3.76 -9.04 -23.79
C GLY A 422 3.13 -7.77 -23.24
N ASN A 423 3.46 -7.45 -21.99
CA ASN A 423 2.87 -6.32 -21.24
C ASN A 423 3.08 -4.97 -21.92
N ASP A 424 4.26 -4.74 -22.50
CA ASP A 424 4.65 -3.46 -23.09
C ASP A 424 3.93 -3.17 -24.41
N TRP A 425 3.36 -4.19 -25.05
CA TRP A 425 2.70 -4.10 -26.34
C TRP A 425 1.18 -3.99 -26.28
N VAL A 426 0.59 -4.12 -25.08
CA VAL A 426 -0.86 -4.02 -24.88
C VAL A 426 -1.17 -2.72 -24.13
N LYS A 427 -1.81 -1.77 -24.83
CA LYS A 427 -2.18 -0.46 -24.28
C LYS A 427 -3.67 -0.24 -24.38
N ALA A 428 -4.30 0.19 -23.29
CA ALA A 428 -5.70 0.59 -23.26
C ALA A 428 -5.83 2.11 -23.39
N THR A 429 -6.88 2.57 -24.03
CA THR A 429 -7.32 3.96 -24.00
C THR A 429 -8.73 4.04 -23.42
N PHE A 430 -9.01 5.10 -22.68
CA PHE A 430 -10.26 5.30 -21.97
C PHE A 430 -11.04 6.50 -22.52
N LYS A 431 -12.36 6.49 -22.36
CA LYS A 431 -13.21 7.64 -22.66
C LYS A 431 -12.85 8.77 -21.70
N LYS A 432 -12.54 9.95 -22.21
CA LYS A 432 -12.12 11.09 -21.37
C LYS A 432 -13.29 11.87 -20.76
N ASP A 433 -14.46 11.75 -21.35
CA ASP A 433 -15.68 12.45 -20.94
C ASP A 433 -16.64 11.47 -20.28
N ILE A 434 -17.03 11.74 -19.05
CA ILE A 434 -17.98 10.91 -18.31
C ILE A 434 -19.36 10.88 -18.98
N ASP A 435 -19.77 11.96 -19.65
CA ASP A 435 -21.04 12.08 -20.35
C ASP A 435 -21.15 11.08 -21.51
N LYS A 436 -20.02 10.54 -21.97
CA LYS A 436 -19.95 9.49 -22.99
C LYS A 436 -19.97 8.07 -22.43
N VAL A 437 -19.99 7.94 -21.11
CA VAL A 437 -20.07 6.64 -20.44
C VAL A 437 -21.54 6.27 -20.23
N VAL A 438 -21.95 5.19 -20.85
CA VAL A 438 -23.31 4.66 -20.68
C VAL A 438 -23.34 3.84 -19.38
N PHE A 439 -23.98 4.38 -18.36
CA PHE A 439 -24.16 3.67 -17.09
C PHE A 439 -25.33 2.67 -17.20
N PRO A 440 -25.17 1.44 -16.65
CA PRO A 440 -26.26 0.47 -16.61
C PRO A 440 -27.47 1.03 -15.86
N ASP A 441 -28.67 0.89 -16.44
CA ASP A 441 -29.91 1.35 -15.81
C ASP A 441 -30.27 0.41 -14.64
N VAL A 442 -30.08 0.86 -13.42
CA VAL A 442 -30.34 0.10 -12.17
C VAL A 442 -31.86 -0.15 -11.96
N ASN A 443 -32.72 0.64 -12.59
CA ASN A 443 -34.18 0.55 -12.39
C ASN A 443 -34.82 -0.67 -13.06
N ASN A 444 -34.15 -1.33 -14.00
CA ASN A 444 -34.72 -2.48 -14.72
C ASN A 444 -34.83 -3.76 -13.87
N LYS A 445 -34.06 -3.90 -12.75
CA LYS A 445 -34.23 -5.05 -11.84
C LYS A 445 -35.48 -4.95 -10.93
N LYS A 446 -36.06 -3.77 -10.74
CA LYS A 446 -37.29 -3.60 -9.91
C LYS A 446 -38.57 -3.87 -10.62
N LYS A 447 -38.63 -3.86 -11.97
CA LYS A 447 -39.87 -4.14 -12.71
C LYS A 447 -40.25 -5.63 -12.75
N ASN A 448 -39.37 -6.56 -12.42
CA ASN A 448 -39.64 -8.00 -12.42
C ASN A 448 -39.93 -8.63 -11.05
N LYS A 449 -40.05 -7.84 -9.98
CA LYS A 449 -40.52 -8.36 -8.69
C LYS A 449 -41.91 -7.80 -8.36
N GLY A 450 -42.90 -8.62 -8.71
CA GLY A 450 -44.13 -8.67 -7.91
C GLY A 450 -45.33 -7.95 -8.43
N ASN A 451 -46.05 -8.61 -9.32
CA ASN A 451 -47.50 -8.63 -9.22
C ASN A 451 -47.90 -9.52 -8.02
N TYR A 452 -47.72 -9.02 -6.80
CA TYR A 452 -48.42 -9.54 -5.63
C TYR A 452 -49.74 -8.75 -5.51
N SER A 453 -50.82 -9.34 -5.99
CA SER A 453 -52.18 -8.92 -5.72
C SER A 453 -52.44 -8.86 -4.21
N LYS A 454 -52.73 -7.65 -3.71
CA LYS A 454 -53.22 -7.46 -2.34
C LYS A 454 -54.52 -8.31 -2.16
N PRO A 455 -54.64 -9.10 -1.09
CA PRO A 455 -55.92 -9.75 -0.77
C PRO A 455 -56.95 -8.69 -0.44
N LYS A 456 -58.11 -8.78 -1.09
CA LYS A 456 -59.28 -7.91 -0.78
C LYS A 456 -59.70 -8.13 0.67
N ARG A 457 -59.68 -7.07 1.46
CA ARG A 457 -60.37 -7.06 2.78
C ARG A 457 -61.85 -7.26 2.54
N SER A 458 -62.38 -8.39 2.99
CA SER A 458 -63.82 -8.60 3.10
C SER A 458 -64.36 -7.66 4.22
N SER A 459 -65.28 -6.82 3.85
CA SER A 459 -66.16 -6.08 4.76
C SER A 459 -67.05 -7.08 5.50
N PHE A 460 -66.87 -7.24 6.77
CA PHE A 460 -67.97 -7.74 7.64
C PHE A 460 -68.58 -6.53 8.31
N SER A 461 -69.80 -6.25 7.92
CA SER A 461 -70.80 -5.49 8.65
C SER A 461 -71.39 -6.40 9.74
N ASN A 462 -71.27 -6.04 10.98
CA ASN A 462 -72.33 -5.88 12.00
C ASN A 462 -71.66 -5.41 13.33
#